data_31abeb03903ef00e4e7596745df33cfa
#
_entry.id   31abeb03903ef00e4e7596745df33cfa
#
_cell.length_a   1.000
_cell.length_b   1.000
_cell.length_c   1.000
_cell.angle_alpha   90.00
_cell.angle_beta   90.00
_cell.angle_gamma   90.00
#
_symmetry.space_group_name_H-M   'P 1'
#
loop_
_entity.id
_entity.type
_entity.pdbx_description
1 polymer ?
#
loop_
_entity_poly.entity_id
_entity_poly.type
_entity_poly.pdbx_seq_one_letter_code
_entity_poly.pdbx_strand_id
1 'polypeptide(L)'
;HCIKDAKIVKSAMHYVKNKNTLYALKTVIDELEQELNTRFNSAFITGNFGIMNFKTFSDIISWRDEHKISDLDLKHQIAKIPHIPDFYAMHIIPVFYGTPNITNINHCPVGHIDTQLKSIFSVISYEEEKTKYISDILRRAHIQASGFFDPIFLQSAIYKKEKEKILFLDLGAEFTTVSIWTQRGPLYMNKIKFGQQDITDAISLGLRIN
;
A
#
# COMPACT_ATOMS: atom_id res chain seq x y z
N HIS A 1 -6.94 -12.48 -2.10
CA HIS A 1 -8.32 -12.69 -2.52
C HIS A 1 -8.73 -11.54 -3.43
N CYS A 2 -9.06 -11.85 -4.69
CA CYS A 2 -9.64 -10.90 -5.61
C CYS A 2 -11.10 -10.70 -5.21
N ILE A 3 -11.46 -9.53 -4.72
CA ILE A 3 -12.87 -9.18 -4.51
C ILE A 3 -13.44 -8.97 -5.91
N LYS A 4 -14.10 -9.98 -6.45
CA LYS A 4 -14.93 -9.83 -7.64
C LYS A 4 -16.25 -9.22 -7.17
N ASP A 5 -16.68 -8.17 -7.86
CA ASP A 5 -18.00 -7.54 -7.67
C ASP A 5 -18.21 -6.78 -6.34
N ALA A 6 -17.15 -6.17 -5.79
CA ALA A 6 -17.31 -5.23 -4.67
C ALA A 6 -18.17 -4.04 -5.10
N LYS A 7 -19.27 -3.81 -4.38
CA LYS A 7 -20.19 -2.70 -4.63
C LYS A 7 -20.20 -1.78 -3.41
N ILE A 8 -20.15 -0.46 -3.66
CA ILE A 8 -20.40 0.52 -2.61
C ILE A 8 -21.88 0.46 -2.26
N VAL A 9 -22.18 0.05 -1.03
CA VAL A 9 -23.55 -0.03 -0.51
C VAL A 9 -23.98 1.32 0.03
N LYS A 10 -23.09 1.95 0.82
CA LYS A 10 -23.32 3.28 1.41
C LYS A 10 -21.99 3.98 1.63
N SER A 11 -22.02 5.31 1.71
CA SER A 11 -20.89 6.14 2.12
C SER A 11 -21.34 7.27 3.02
N ALA A 12 -20.51 7.61 4.00
CA ALA A 12 -20.70 8.78 4.86
C ALA A 12 -19.40 9.57 4.94
N MET A 13 -19.51 10.88 5.15
CA MET A 13 -18.36 11.77 5.27
C MET A 13 -18.58 12.78 6.39
N HIS A 14 -17.58 12.94 7.25
CA HIS A 14 -17.60 13.95 8.30
C HIS A 14 -16.33 14.81 8.24
N TYR A 15 -16.53 16.13 8.22
CA TYR A 15 -15.44 17.08 8.17
C TYR A 15 -14.93 17.43 9.57
N VAL A 16 -13.66 17.18 9.85
CA VAL A 16 -13.04 17.41 11.16
C VAL A 16 -12.55 18.85 11.29
N LYS A 17 -13.36 19.75 11.89
CA LYS A 17 -12.96 21.15 12.12
C LYS A 17 -11.94 21.31 13.26
N ASN A 18 -12.01 20.49 14.31
CA ASN A 18 -11.28 20.69 15.57
C ASN A 18 -10.26 19.60 15.89
N LYS A 19 -9.67 18.95 14.89
CA LYS A 19 -8.66 17.88 15.03
C LYS A 19 -9.08 16.69 15.94
N ASN A 20 -10.37 16.55 16.29
CA ASN A 20 -10.85 15.40 17.05
C ASN A 20 -11.22 14.25 16.11
N THR A 21 -10.19 13.59 15.60
CA THR A 21 -10.32 12.50 14.65
C THR A 21 -11.14 11.33 15.21
N LEU A 22 -11.00 11.01 16.51
CA LEU A 22 -11.75 9.92 17.13
C LEU A 22 -13.26 10.20 17.15
N TYR A 23 -13.65 11.43 17.49
CA TYR A 23 -15.06 11.83 17.49
C TYR A 23 -15.65 11.73 16.08
N ALA A 24 -14.96 12.30 15.10
CA ALA A 24 -15.40 12.25 13.71
C ALA A 24 -15.53 10.81 13.19
N LEU A 25 -14.56 9.95 13.52
CA LEU A 25 -14.60 8.54 13.12
C LEU A 25 -15.82 7.82 13.74
N LYS A 26 -16.06 8.00 15.03
CA LYS A 26 -17.22 7.41 15.70
C LYS A 26 -18.54 7.90 15.10
N THR A 27 -18.67 9.20 14.82
CA THR A 27 -19.87 9.75 14.19
C THR A 27 -20.17 9.10 12.84
N VAL A 28 -19.13 8.93 11.99
CA VAL A 28 -19.30 8.27 10.68
C VAL A 28 -19.67 6.80 10.83
N ILE A 29 -19.06 6.09 11.77
CA ILE A 29 -19.38 4.69 12.04
C ILE A 29 -20.82 4.55 12.52
N ASP A 30 -21.22 5.33 13.52
CA ASP A 30 -22.58 5.30 14.08
C ASP A 30 -23.64 5.60 13.00
N GLU A 31 -23.39 6.58 12.14
CA GLU A 31 -24.26 6.92 11.01
C GLU A 31 -24.43 5.73 10.05
N LEU A 32 -23.32 5.10 9.64
CA LEU A 32 -23.36 3.95 8.74
C LEU A 32 -24.02 2.72 9.39
N GLU A 33 -23.74 2.47 10.67
CA GLU A 33 -24.35 1.37 11.42
C GLU A 33 -25.86 1.53 11.56
N GLN A 34 -26.34 2.74 11.83
CA GLN A 34 -27.76 3.04 11.91
C GLN A 34 -28.45 2.87 10.56
N GLU A 35 -27.88 3.45 9.49
CA GLU A 35 -28.48 3.37 8.16
C GLU A 35 -28.51 1.95 7.59
N LEU A 36 -27.48 1.14 7.86
CA LEU A 36 -27.35 -0.22 7.34
C LEU A 36 -27.91 -1.27 8.31
N ASN A 37 -28.34 -0.87 9.50
CA ASN A 37 -28.74 -1.76 10.58
C ASN A 37 -27.74 -2.90 10.82
N THR A 38 -26.45 -2.56 10.85
CA THR A 38 -25.32 -3.50 10.91
C THR A 38 -24.25 -2.96 11.85
N ARG A 39 -23.49 -3.84 12.51
CA ARG A 39 -22.32 -3.47 13.30
C ARG A 39 -21.04 -3.75 12.53
N PHE A 40 -20.11 -2.80 12.58
CA PHE A 40 -18.78 -2.95 11.99
C PHE A 40 -17.74 -3.26 13.07
N ASN A 41 -17.02 -4.36 12.91
CA ASN A 41 -15.95 -4.77 13.84
C ASN A 41 -14.57 -4.55 13.24
N SER A 42 -14.46 -4.36 11.93
CA SER A 42 -13.19 -4.20 11.23
C SER A 42 -13.30 -3.31 10.00
N ALA A 43 -12.17 -2.72 9.60
CA ALA A 43 -12.09 -1.88 8.42
C ALA A 43 -10.74 -2.03 7.72
N PHE A 44 -10.73 -1.84 6.40
CA PHE A 44 -9.53 -1.55 5.63
C PHE A 44 -9.27 -0.05 5.64
N ILE A 45 -8.02 0.31 5.86
CA ILE A 45 -7.60 1.69 6.03
C ILE A 45 -6.77 2.12 4.84
N THR A 46 -7.15 3.24 4.24
CA THR A 46 -6.34 3.88 3.20
C THR A 46 -6.20 5.37 3.53
N GLY A 47 -5.04 5.94 3.24
CA GLY A 47 -4.80 7.35 3.54
C GLY A 47 -3.32 7.74 3.52
N ASN A 48 -3.04 8.91 4.06
CA ASN A 48 -1.66 9.39 4.21
C ASN A 48 -1.06 8.90 5.54
N PHE A 49 -0.09 7.99 5.44
CA PHE A 49 0.60 7.39 6.59
C PHE A 49 1.93 8.07 6.92
N GLY A 50 2.16 9.30 6.46
CA GLY A 50 3.39 10.06 6.73
C GLY A 50 4.48 9.85 5.68
N ILE A 51 5.74 9.83 6.15
CA ILE A 51 6.90 9.65 5.28
C ILE A 51 6.92 8.23 4.72
N MET A 52 7.08 8.12 3.42
CA MET A 52 7.18 6.85 2.71
C MET A 52 8.65 6.53 2.43
N ASN A 53 9.01 5.27 2.61
CA ASN A 53 10.28 4.70 2.18
C ASN A 53 10.00 3.57 1.18
N PHE A 54 10.56 3.67 -0.02
CA PHE A 54 10.50 2.64 -1.06
C PHE A 54 11.87 2.06 -1.30
N LYS A 55 11.98 0.73 -1.22
CA LYS A 55 13.21 -0.01 -1.53
C LYS A 55 12.90 -1.26 -2.32
N THR A 56 13.84 -1.68 -3.13
CA THR A 56 13.85 -3.01 -3.74
C THR A 56 14.82 -3.91 -2.98
N PHE A 57 14.40 -5.14 -2.74
CA PHE A 57 15.21 -6.18 -2.13
C PHE A 57 15.30 -7.36 -3.08
N SER A 58 16.53 -7.87 -3.30
CA SER A 58 16.78 -9.05 -4.14
C SER A 58 17.38 -10.15 -3.29
N ASP A 59 16.84 -11.35 -3.38
CA ASP A 59 17.38 -12.54 -2.72
C ASP A 59 17.47 -13.71 -3.70
N ILE A 60 18.43 -14.59 -3.44
CA ILE A 60 18.65 -15.82 -4.20
C ILE A 60 18.75 -16.97 -3.21
N ILE A 61 17.88 -17.98 -3.39
CA ILE A 61 18.02 -19.27 -2.72
C ILE A 61 18.64 -20.25 -3.71
N SER A 62 19.61 -21.03 -3.27
CA SER A 62 20.22 -22.09 -4.07
C SER A 62 20.13 -23.42 -3.31
N TRP A 63 19.82 -24.50 -4.01
CA TRP A 63 19.78 -25.85 -3.49
C TRP A 63 20.85 -26.70 -4.18
N ARG A 64 21.32 -27.72 -3.48
CA ARG A 64 22.36 -28.63 -4.02
C ARG A 64 21.82 -29.45 -5.19
N ASP A 65 20.58 -29.90 -5.06
CA ASP A 65 19.90 -30.72 -6.04
C ASP A 65 18.60 -30.02 -6.48
N GLU A 66 17.93 -30.56 -7.48
CA GLU A 66 16.62 -30.07 -7.92
C GLU A 66 15.64 -30.05 -6.74
N HIS A 67 15.03 -28.90 -6.52
CA HIS A 67 14.09 -28.65 -5.45
C HIS A 67 12.77 -28.13 -5.96
N LYS A 68 11.67 -28.67 -5.47
CA LYS A 68 10.33 -28.16 -5.77
C LYS A 68 10.04 -26.94 -4.91
N ILE A 69 10.01 -25.76 -5.52
CA ILE A 69 9.79 -24.47 -4.85
C ILE A 69 8.46 -24.51 -4.09
N SER A 70 8.49 -24.12 -2.84
CA SER A 70 7.36 -24.14 -1.91
C SER A 70 7.01 -22.73 -1.40
N ASP A 71 5.84 -22.57 -0.78
CA ASP A 71 5.46 -21.35 -0.08
C ASP A 71 6.43 -21.01 1.07
N LEU A 72 7.05 -22.03 1.68
CA LEU A 72 8.01 -21.84 2.75
C LEU A 72 9.28 -21.15 2.25
N ASP A 73 9.75 -21.50 1.05
CA ASP A 73 10.91 -20.86 0.43
C ASP A 73 10.66 -19.36 0.20
N LEU A 74 9.47 -19.01 -0.29
CA LEU A 74 9.09 -17.61 -0.46
C LEU A 74 9.00 -16.86 0.88
N LYS A 75 8.41 -17.49 1.90
CA LYS A 75 8.35 -16.92 3.25
C LYS A 75 9.75 -16.70 3.83
N HIS A 76 10.69 -17.63 3.62
CA HIS A 76 12.08 -17.47 4.03
C HIS A 76 12.77 -16.29 3.34
N GLN A 77 12.53 -16.08 2.04
CA GLN A 77 13.05 -14.90 1.34
C GLN A 77 12.48 -13.59 1.89
N ILE A 78 11.17 -13.56 2.13
CA ILE A 78 10.50 -12.39 2.71
C ILE A 78 11.03 -12.11 4.13
N ALA A 79 11.28 -13.13 4.93
CA ALA A 79 11.82 -12.99 6.28
C ALA A 79 13.25 -12.41 6.34
N LYS A 80 14.01 -12.50 5.23
CA LYS A 80 15.33 -11.89 5.11
C LYS A 80 15.29 -10.39 4.77
N ILE A 81 14.13 -9.84 4.42
CA ILE A 81 14.00 -8.41 4.10
C ILE A 81 14.36 -7.60 5.36
N PRO A 82 15.37 -6.71 5.28
CA PRO A 82 15.80 -5.96 6.44
C PRO A 82 14.70 -5.07 6.99
N HIS A 83 14.54 -5.10 8.29
CA HIS A 83 13.71 -4.11 8.98
C HIS A 83 14.37 -2.74 8.89
N ILE A 84 13.59 -1.72 8.54
CA ILE A 84 14.04 -0.34 8.55
C ILE A 84 13.60 0.26 9.90
N PRO A 85 14.54 0.74 10.75
CA PRO A 85 14.19 1.37 12.01
C PRO A 85 13.14 2.47 11.82
N ASP A 86 12.17 2.53 12.74
CA ASP A 86 11.08 3.51 12.76
C ASP A 86 10.09 3.42 11.58
N PHE A 87 10.22 2.39 10.73
CA PHE A 87 9.32 2.16 9.60
C PHE A 87 8.62 0.80 9.70
N TYR A 88 7.33 0.82 9.43
CA TYR A 88 6.51 -0.37 9.25
C TYR A 88 6.44 -0.74 7.77
N ALA A 89 6.86 -1.96 7.42
CA ALA A 89 6.73 -2.48 6.04
C ALA A 89 5.25 -2.78 5.76
N MET A 90 4.57 -1.84 5.12
CA MET A 90 3.15 -1.95 4.82
C MET A 90 2.87 -2.91 3.67
N HIS A 91 3.73 -2.89 2.64
CA HIS A 91 3.59 -3.75 1.47
C HIS A 91 4.94 -4.36 1.07
N ILE A 92 4.93 -5.67 0.88
CA ILE A 92 6.03 -6.44 0.30
C ILE A 92 5.48 -7.13 -0.95
N ILE A 93 5.92 -6.69 -2.13
CA ILE A 93 5.35 -7.10 -3.40
C ILE A 93 6.42 -7.77 -4.24
N PRO A 94 6.23 -9.03 -4.62
CA PRO A 94 7.13 -9.67 -5.56
C PRO A 94 6.95 -9.07 -6.95
N VAL A 95 8.01 -8.47 -7.48
CA VAL A 95 8.01 -7.85 -8.82
C VAL A 95 8.76 -8.68 -9.85
N PHE A 96 9.51 -9.67 -9.39
CA PHE A 96 10.24 -10.58 -10.26
C PHE A 96 10.49 -11.94 -9.57
N TYR A 97 10.34 -13.00 -10.36
CA TYR A 97 10.85 -14.33 -10.07
C TYR A 97 11.59 -14.88 -11.28
N GLY A 98 12.69 -15.57 -11.04
CA GLY A 98 13.45 -16.27 -12.07
C GLY A 98 14.23 -17.45 -11.53
N THR A 99 14.46 -18.43 -12.37
CA THR A 99 15.28 -19.61 -12.09
C THR A 99 16.30 -19.78 -13.22
N PRO A 100 17.34 -20.62 -13.08
CA PRO A 100 18.26 -20.92 -14.17
C PRO A 100 17.57 -21.36 -15.47
N ASN A 101 16.50 -22.16 -15.34
CA ASN A 101 15.77 -22.68 -16.50
C ASN A 101 14.71 -21.71 -17.03
N ILE A 102 14.19 -20.79 -16.21
CA ILE A 102 13.16 -19.83 -16.60
C ILE A 102 13.56 -18.43 -16.12
N THR A 103 14.06 -17.61 -17.04
CA THR A 103 14.59 -16.29 -16.72
C THR A 103 13.54 -15.30 -16.19
N ASN A 104 12.26 -15.55 -16.42
CA ASN A 104 11.17 -14.67 -15.95
C ASN A 104 9.87 -15.47 -15.76
N ILE A 105 9.55 -15.81 -14.53
CA ILE A 105 8.33 -16.50 -14.16
C ILE A 105 7.21 -15.47 -13.95
N ASN A 106 6.17 -15.53 -14.78
CA ASN A 106 5.08 -14.53 -14.81
C ASN A 106 4.02 -14.70 -13.71
N HIS A 107 4.11 -15.74 -12.91
CA HIS A 107 3.17 -16.09 -11.83
C HIS A 107 3.94 -16.48 -10.57
N CYS A 108 3.25 -16.95 -9.55
CA CYS A 108 3.88 -17.48 -8.35
C CYS A 108 4.75 -18.69 -8.72
N PRO A 109 6.02 -18.76 -8.30
CA PRO A 109 6.95 -19.83 -8.68
C PRO A 109 6.71 -21.15 -7.95
N VAL A 110 5.78 -21.20 -7.00
CA VAL A 110 5.47 -22.42 -6.22
C VAL A 110 5.08 -23.56 -7.14
N GLY A 111 5.72 -24.70 -6.92
CA GLY A 111 5.53 -25.92 -7.72
C GLY A 111 6.53 -26.08 -8.84
N HIS A 112 7.28 -25.06 -9.24
CA HIS A 112 8.42 -25.20 -10.19
C HIS A 112 9.55 -25.98 -9.53
N ILE A 113 10.30 -26.73 -10.35
CA ILE A 113 11.46 -27.51 -9.92
C ILE A 113 12.68 -26.89 -10.54
N ASP A 114 13.66 -26.49 -9.70
CA ASP A 114 14.93 -25.95 -10.14
C ASP A 114 15.97 -26.01 -9.00
N THR A 115 17.21 -25.66 -9.31
CA THR A 115 18.31 -25.59 -8.34
C THR A 115 18.49 -24.22 -7.68
N GLN A 116 17.79 -23.20 -8.21
CA GLN A 116 17.89 -21.83 -7.69
C GLN A 116 16.61 -21.06 -7.92
N LEU A 117 16.27 -20.16 -6.99
CA LEU A 117 15.20 -19.16 -7.14
C LEU A 117 15.76 -17.77 -6.84
N LYS A 118 15.71 -16.88 -7.83
CA LYS A 118 15.93 -15.45 -7.66
C LYS A 118 14.58 -14.75 -7.53
N SER A 119 14.46 -13.91 -6.51
CA SER A 119 13.26 -13.06 -6.30
C SER A 119 13.67 -11.60 -6.12
N ILE A 120 12.83 -10.69 -6.61
CA ILE A 120 12.96 -9.26 -6.34
C ILE A 120 11.63 -8.79 -5.75
N PHE A 121 11.70 -8.13 -4.60
CA PHE A 121 10.57 -7.58 -3.89
C PHE A 121 10.64 -6.04 -3.89
N SER A 122 9.54 -5.39 -4.13
CA SER A 122 9.36 -3.97 -3.82
C SER A 122 8.77 -3.87 -2.41
N VAL A 123 9.45 -3.13 -1.55
CA VAL A 123 9.09 -2.93 -0.15
C VAL A 123 8.68 -1.48 0.03
N ILE A 124 7.45 -1.26 0.48
CA ILE A 124 6.90 0.05 0.77
C ILE A 124 6.66 0.12 2.26
N SER A 125 7.33 1.06 2.90
CA SER A 125 7.28 1.26 4.34
C SER A 125 6.84 2.68 4.68
N TYR A 126 6.16 2.82 5.81
CA TYR A 126 5.71 4.11 6.35
C TYR A 126 6.16 4.27 7.79
N GLU A 127 6.19 5.50 8.29
CA GLU A 127 6.50 5.80 9.68
C GLU A 127 5.65 4.95 10.63
N GLU A 128 6.32 4.21 11.52
CA GLU A 128 5.66 3.29 12.45
C GLU A 128 4.78 4.05 13.46
N GLU A 129 5.23 5.20 13.91
CA GLU A 129 4.48 6.06 14.83
C GLU A 129 3.11 6.44 14.25
N LYS A 130 3.05 6.82 12.97
CA LYS A 130 1.82 7.21 12.29
C LYS A 130 0.84 6.04 12.17
N THR A 131 1.32 4.86 11.81
CA THR A 131 0.48 3.66 11.71
C THR A 131 -0.01 3.20 13.08
N LYS A 132 0.82 3.28 14.12
CA LYS A 132 0.43 3.03 15.52
C LYS A 132 -0.65 4.00 15.98
N TYR A 133 -0.48 5.30 15.72
CA TYR A 133 -1.47 6.33 16.07
C TYR A 133 -2.84 6.05 15.43
N ILE A 134 -2.87 5.72 14.14
CA ILE A 134 -4.12 5.37 13.44
C ILE A 134 -4.74 4.11 14.04
N SER A 135 -3.93 3.07 14.28
CA SER A 135 -4.40 1.83 14.92
C SER A 135 -5.00 2.08 16.31
N ASP A 136 -4.42 2.99 17.09
CA ASP A 136 -4.92 3.33 18.40
C ASP A 136 -6.27 4.07 18.36
N ILE A 137 -6.44 5.00 17.40
CA ILE A 137 -7.72 5.68 17.17
C ILE A 137 -8.81 4.66 16.79
N LEU A 138 -8.51 3.72 15.88
CA LEU A 138 -9.44 2.67 15.47
C LEU A 138 -9.83 1.78 16.66
N ARG A 139 -8.85 1.33 17.45
CA ARG A 139 -9.10 0.52 18.64
C ARG A 139 -10.01 1.25 19.64
N ARG A 140 -9.81 2.55 19.84
CA ARG A 140 -10.68 3.40 20.69
C ARG A 140 -12.07 3.63 20.10
N ALA A 141 -12.24 3.43 18.79
CA ALA A 141 -13.53 3.40 18.12
C ALA A 141 -14.12 1.98 18.03
N HIS A 142 -13.49 0.98 18.68
CA HIS A 142 -13.87 -0.44 18.64
C HIS A 142 -13.81 -1.08 17.25
N ILE A 143 -12.98 -0.56 16.37
CA ILE A 143 -12.75 -1.10 15.04
C ILE A 143 -11.36 -1.73 14.96
N GLN A 144 -11.28 -2.96 14.46
CA GLN A 144 -10.02 -3.62 14.15
C GLN A 144 -9.54 -3.22 12.74
N ALA A 145 -8.27 -2.84 12.58
CA ALA A 145 -7.70 -2.67 11.26
C ALA A 145 -7.49 -4.04 10.58
N SER A 146 -8.19 -4.30 9.50
CA SER A 146 -8.01 -5.49 8.67
C SER A 146 -6.81 -5.39 7.73
N GLY A 147 -6.34 -4.18 7.46
CA GLY A 147 -5.15 -3.87 6.68
C GLY A 147 -5.02 -2.39 6.40
N PHE A 148 -3.78 -2.00 6.13
CA PHE A 148 -3.44 -0.65 5.68
C PHE A 148 -3.03 -0.70 4.21
N PHE A 149 -3.52 0.25 3.42
CA PHE A 149 -3.23 0.32 2.00
C PHE A 149 -2.86 1.74 1.59
N ASP A 150 -1.77 1.88 0.86
CA ASP A 150 -1.49 3.14 0.17
C ASP A 150 -2.54 3.38 -0.93
N PRO A 151 -3.10 4.59 -1.06
CA PRO A 151 -4.12 4.91 -2.07
C PRO A 151 -3.70 4.57 -3.50
N ILE A 152 -2.40 4.66 -3.82
CA ILE A 152 -1.87 4.38 -5.15
C ILE A 152 -2.08 2.91 -5.55
N PHE A 153 -2.18 1.98 -4.58
CA PHE A 153 -2.51 0.58 -4.86
C PHE A 153 -3.90 0.41 -5.41
N LEU A 154 -4.85 1.15 -4.87
CA LEU A 154 -6.23 1.13 -5.33
C LEU A 154 -6.32 1.70 -6.76
N GLN A 155 -5.60 2.79 -7.02
CA GLN A 155 -5.52 3.39 -8.35
C GLN A 155 -4.86 2.42 -9.34
N SER A 156 -3.73 1.81 -8.99
CA SER A 156 -3.02 0.88 -9.86
C SER A 156 -3.85 -0.35 -10.24
N ALA A 157 -4.76 -0.80 -9.36
CA ALA A 157 -5.62 -1.95 -9.62
C ALA A 157 -6.61 -1.71 -10.77
N ILE A 158 -7.01 -0.45 -11.00
CA ILE A 158 -7.93 -0.06 -12.08
C ILE A 158 -7.25 -0.21 -13.45
N TYR A 159 -5.94 0.04 -13.54
CA TYR A 159 -5.19 0.10 -14.79
C TYR A 159 -4.39 -1.17 -15.12
N LYS A 160 -4.55 -2.25 -14.36
CA LYS A 160 -3.82 -3.52 -14.54
C LYS A 160 -3.99 -4.23 -15.89
N LYS A 161 -4.82 -3.71 -16.78
CA LYS A 161 -5.11 -4.34 -18.07
C LYS A 161 -4.05 -4.07 -19.16
N GLU A 162 -3.16 -3.13 -18.96
CA GLU A 162 -2.18 -2.75 -19.96
C GLU A 162 -0.83 -3.43 -19.73
N LYS A 163 -0.19 -3.85 -20.81
CA LYS A 163 1.06 -4.63 -20.78
C LYS A 163 2.30 -3.78 -20.49
N GLU A 164 2.16 -2.47 -20.39
CA GLU A 164 3.25 -1.52 -20.32
C GLU A 164 3.50 -0.98 -18.92
N LYS A 165 4.61 -0.26 -18.77
CA LYS A 165 4.91 0.51 -17.58
C LYS A 165 4.01 1.73 -17.54
N ILE A 166 3.40 1.99 -16.39
CA ILE A 166 2.51 3.12 -16.18
C ILE A 166 3.15 4.05 -15.15
N LEU A 167 3.20 5.34 -15.47
CA LEU A 167 3.55 6.40 -14.54
C LEU A 167 2.26 6.91 -13.88
N PHE A 168 2.20 6.87 -12.55
CA PHE A 168 1.16 7.52 -11.77
C PHE A 168 1.71 8.75 -11.07
N LEU A 169 0.93 9.83 -11.12
CA LEU A 169 1.14 11.05 -10.38
C LEU A 169 -0.09 11.30 -9.52
N ASP A 170 0.05 11.19 -8.20
CA ASP A 170 -1.01 11.49 -7.25
C ASP A 170 -0.74 12.84 -6.59
N LEU A 171 -1.45 13.87 -7.03
CA LEU A 171 -1.36 15.24 -6.53
C LEU A 171 -2.24 15.40 -5.28
N GLY A 172 -1.65 15.17 -4.11
CA GLY A 172 -2.28 15.44 -2.83
C GLY A 172 -2.23 16.91 -2.41
N ALA A 173 -2.72 17.22 -1.21
CA ALA A 173 -2.71 18.59 -0.68
C ALA A 173 -1.29 19.10 -0.43
N GLU A 174 -0.45 18.33 0.27
CA GLU A 174 0.89 18.72 0.69
C GLU A 174 2.01 17.98 -0.07
N PHE A 175 1.70 16.80 -0.63
CA PHE A 175 2.68 15.93 -1.26
C PHE A 175 2.15 15.42 -2.59
N THR A 176 3.05 15.22 -3.53
CA THR A 176 2.80 14.49 -4.78
C THR A 176 3.51 13.14 -4.71
N THR A 177 2.77 12.05 -4.90
CA THR A 177 3.36 10.72 -5.04
C THR A 177 3.61 10.43 -6.51
N VAL A 178 4.85 10.11 -6.85
CA VAL A 178 5.29 9.69 -8.18
C VAL A 178 5.58 8.20 -8.14
N SER A 179 5.00 7.40 -9.02
CA SER A 179 5.26 5.96 -9.04
C SER A 179 5.23 5.38 -10.44
N ILE A 180 6.10 4.39 -10.69
CA ILE A 180 6.17 3.63 -11.94
C ILE A 180 5.76 2.20 -11.64
N TRP A 181 4.75 1.73 -12.34
CA TRP A 181 4.16 0.42 -12.14
C TRP A 181 4.30 -0.49 -13.36
N THR A 182 4.35 -1.78 -13.08
CA THR A 182 4.14 -2.85 -14.06
C THR A 182 2.94 -3.69 -13.64
N GLN A 183 2.58 -4.68 -14.44
CA GLN A 183 1.54 -5.64 -14.07
C GLN A 183 1.81 -6.36 -12.74
N ARG A 184 3.07 -6.46 -12.30
CA ARG A 184 3.47 -7.16 -11.07
C ARG A 184 3.52 -6.29 -9.84
N GLY A 185 3.68 -4.98 -10.02
CA GLY A 185 3.79 -4.05 -8.91
C GLY A 185 4.66 -2.84 -9.24
N PRO A 186 4.95 -2.02 -8.24
CA PRO A 186 5.73 -0.81 -8.41
C PRO A 186 7.20 -1.15 -8.62
N LEU A 187 7.81 -0.52 -9.62
CA LEU A 187 9.25 -0.51 -9.84
C LEU A 187 9.93 0.67 -9.14
N TYR A 188 9.18 1.76 -8.94
CA TYR A 188 9.66 2.97 -8.32
C TYR A 188 8.50 3.68 -7.65
N MET A 189 8.74 4.23 -6.46
CA MET A 189 7.83 5.15 -5.78
C MET A 189 8.63 6.20 -5.04
N ASN A 190 8.18 7.44 -5.09
CA ASN A 190 8.73 8.53 -4.30
C ASN A 190 7.64 9.55 -3.96
N LYS A 191 7.79 10.23 -2.83
CA LYS A 191 6.89 11.27 -2.35
C LYS A 191 7.63 12.59 -2.31
N ILE A 192 7.14 13.55 -3.06
CA ILE A 192 7.75 14.89 -3.21
C ILE A 192 6.92 15.83 -2.35
N LYS A 193 7.60 16.69 -1.56
CA LYS A 193 6.94 17.74 -0.78
C LYS A 193 6.56 18.91 -1.72
N PHE A 194 5.52 18.67 -2.50
CA PHE A 194 4.86 19.62 -3.38
C PHE A 194 3.44 19.13 -3.60
N GLY A 195 2.45 19.99 -3.41
CA GLY A 195 1.05 19.61 -3.54
C GLY A 195 0.14 20.75 -3.99
N GLN A 196 -1.15 20.51 -3.93
CA GLN A 196 -2.16 21.51 -4.31
C GLN A 196 -2.10 22.76 -3.45
N GLN A 197 -1.66 22.65 -2.18
CA GLN A 197 -1.51 23.79 -1.28
C GLN A 197 -0.46 24.76 -1.79
N ASP A 198 0.69 24.26 -2.27
CA ASP A 198 1.75 25.12 -2.84
C ASP A 198 1.24 25.92 -4.05
N ILE A 199 0.39 25.29 -4.88
CA ILE A 199 -0.24 25.96 -6.02
C ILE A 199 -1.20 27.05 -5.54
N THR A 200 -2.05 26.72 -4.55
CA THR A 200 -3.01 27.65 -3.96
C THR A 200 -2.29 28.86 -3.36
N ASP A 201 -1.23 28.62 -2.58
CA ASP A 201 -0.43 29.65 -1.94
C ASP A 201 0.26 30.55 -2.98
N ALA A 202 0.79 29.95 -4.05
CA ALA A 202 1.39 30.72 -5.15
C ALA A 202 0.37 31.62 -5.87
N ILE A 203 -0.85 31.12 -6.10
CA ILE A 203 -1.94 31.91 -6.70
C ILE A 203 -2.37 33.04 -5.75
N SER A 204 -2.58 32.74 -4.46
CA SER A 204 -2.97 33.72 -3.45
C SER A 204 -1.93 34.85 -3.36
N LEU A 205 -0.65 34.48 -3.33
CA LEU A 205 0.44 35.45 -3.32
C LEU A 205 0.47 36.29 -4.59
N GLY A 206 0.36 35.67 -5.75
CA GLY A 206 0.36 36.38 -7.05
C GLY A 206 -0.80 37.35 -7.24
N LEU A 207 -2.00 36.94 -6.76
CA LEU A 207 -3.21 37.77 -6.84
C LEU A 207 -3.39 38.70 -5.63
N ARG A 208 -2.53 38.62 -4.60
CA ARG A 208 -2.64 39.38 -3.32
C ARG A 208 -4.01 39.20 -2.65
N ILE A 209 -4.54 37.99 -2.66
CA ILE A 209 -5.80 37.61 -1.98
C ILE A 209 -5.46 36.66 -0.82
N ASN A 210 -6.26 36.75 0.26
CA ASN A 210 -6.14 35.88 1.45
C ASN A 210 -7.11 34.70 1.38
#